data_3126843370a7c651a8f75fd4a253681b
#
_entry.id   3126843370a7c651a8f75fd4a253681b
#
_cell.length_a   1.000
_cell.length_b   1.000
_cell.length_c   1.000
_cell.angle_alpha   90.00
_cell.angle_beta   90.00
_cell.angle_gamma   90.00
#
_symmetry.space_group_name_H-M   'P 1'
#
loop_
_entity.id
_entity.type
_entity.pdbx_description
1 polymer ?
#
loop_
_entity_poly.entity_id
_entity_poly.type
_entity_poly.pdbx_seq_one_letter_code
_entity_poly.pdbx_strand_id
1 'polypeptide(L)' 'MMEKIEYHFDEKKIKSNYLIIRNCLDRRRLCKVTIDDKLFKLLLLLPNEVKEVKISPQFTNKVKVIDITE' A
#
# COMPACT_ATOMS: atom_id res chain seq x y z
N MET A 1 12.89 17.56 3.86
CA MET A 1 12.53 16.26 3.28
C MET A 1 11.17 15.82 3.75
N MET A 2 10.34 15.34 2.84
CA MET A 2 9.02 14.87 3.22
C MET A 2 9.06 13.41 3.62
N GLU A 3 8.54 13.16 4.81
CA GLU A 3 8.30 11.80 5.26
C GLU A 3 6.93 11.38 4.78
N LYS A 4 6.83 10.19 4.22
CA LYS A 4 5.56 9.74 3.68
C LYS A 4 5.51 8.25 3.50
N ILE A 5 4.31 7.76 3.24
CA ILE A 5 4.09 6.41 2.77
C ILE A 5 4.16 6.45 1.25
N GLU A 6 4.95 5.57 0.69
CA GLU A 6 5.06 5.43 -0.76
C GLU A 6 4.45 4.11 -1.19
N TYR A 7 3.84 4.11 -2.35
CA TYR A 7 3.34 2.87 -2.91
C TYR A 7 3.37 2.92 -4.44
N HIS A 8 3.52 1.75 -5.03
CA HIS A 8 3.50 1.58 -6.48
C HIS A 8 3.12 0.16 -6.80
N PHE A 9 2.79 -0.09 -8.05
CA PHE A 9 2.49 -1.43 -8.52
C PHE A 9 3.69 -2.05 -9.19
N ASP A 10 3.87 -3.34 -8.94
CA ASP A 10 4.92 -4.12 -9.56
C ASP A 10 4.29 -5.36 -10.17
N GLU A 11 4.45 -5.52 -11.48
CA GLU A 11 3.95 -6.69 -12.20
C GLU A 11 4.98 -7.80 -12.11
N LYS A 12 4.70 -8.79 -11.27
CA LYS A 12 5.61 -9.92 -11.10
C LYS A 12 5.24 -11.10 -11.96
N LYS A 13 3.98 -11.22 -12.30
CA LYS A 13 3.47 -12.29 -13.12
C LYS A 13 2.49 -11.72 -14.13
N ILE A 14 2.22 -12.50 -15.16
CA ILE A 14 1.35 -12.06 -16.23
C ILE A 14 -0.05 -11.68 -15.74
N LYS A 15 -0.54 -12.34 -14.72
CA LYS A 15 -1.92 -12.17 -14.28
C LYS A 15 -2.06 -11.54 -12.91
N SER A 16 -0.99 -11.01 -12.36
CA SER A 16 -1.04 -10.46 -11.01
C SER A 16 -0.19 -9.23 -10.89
N ASN A 17 -0.74 -8.22 -10.27
CA ASN A 17 0.01 -7.03 -9.88
C ASN A 17 0.14 -7.05 -8.37
N TYR A 18 1.28 -6.58 -7.91
CA TYR A 18 1.54 -6.44 -6.48
C TYR A 18 1.65 -4.97 -6.15
N LEU A 19 0.88 -4.56 -5.16
CA LEU A 19 1.00 -3.23 -4.60
C LEU A 19 2.13 -3.26 -3.59
N ILE A 20 3.17 -2.49 -3.84
CA ILE A 20 4.32 -2.38 -2.95
C ILE A 20 4.14 -1.12 -2.12
N ILE A 21 4.12 -1.27 -0.80
CA ILE A 21 3.88 -0.16 0.12
C ILE A 21 5.09 -0.04 1.04
N ARG A 22 5.66 1.14 1.10
CA ARG A 22 6.83 1.40 1.93
C ARG A 22 6.53 2.50 2.94
N ASN A 23 6.87 2.23 4.18
CA ASN A 23 6.83 3.25 5.23
C ASN A 23 8.19 3.97 5.23
N CYS A 24 8.20 5.21 4.77
CA CYS A 24 9.43 6.01 4.71
C CYS A 24 9.68 6.78 6.01
N LEU A 25 8.84 6.58 7.00
CA LEU A 25 8.97 7.23 8.30
C LEU A 25 9.81 6.40 9.24
N ASP A 26 10.31 7.02 10.29
CA ASP A 26 11.09 6.34 11.32
C ASP A 26 10.23 5.82 12.48
N ARG A 27 8.93 5.73 12.27
CA ARG A 27 7.98 5.21 13.25
C ARG A 27 6.92 4.40 12.53
N ARG A 28 6.26 3.54 13.28
CA ARG A 28 5.24 2.69 12.68
C ARG A 28 4.01 3.50 12.29
N ARG A 29 3.37 3.06 11.22
CA ARG A 29 2.18 3.70 10.68
C ARG A 29 1.12 2.66 10.38
N LEU A 30 -0.11 3.02 10.64
CA LEU A 30 -1.25 2.19 10.26
C LEU A 30 -1.82 2.76 8.97
N CYS A 31 -1.91 1.89 7.96
CA CYS A 31 -2.36 2.31 6.64
C CYS A 31 -3.59 1.52 6.23
N LYS A 32 -4.46 2.18 5.52
CA LYS A 32 -5.66 1.57 4.96
C LYS A 32 -5.50 1.46 3.46
N VAL A 33 -5.72 0.27 2.92
CA VAL A 33 -5.76 0.05 1.48
C VAL A 33 -7.22 -0.05 1.08
N THR A 34 -7.63 0.77 0.12
CA THR A 34 -9.00 0.74 -0.38
C THR A 34 -9.00 0.38 -1.85
N ILE A 35 -10.07 -0.27 -2.28
CA ILE A 35 -10.33 -0.54 -3.68
C ILE A 35 -11.72 0.04 -3.97
N ASP A 36 -11.77 0.96 -4.91
CA ASP A 36 -13.03 1.62 -5.30
C ASP A 36 -13.71 2.25 -4.06
N ASP A 37 -12.88 2.91 -3.22
CA ASP A 37 -13.30 3.59 -2.00
C ASP A 37 -13.84 2.67 -0.91
N LYS A 38 -13.65 1.37 -1.05
CA LYS A 38 -14.06 0.39 -0.04
C LYS A 38 -12.84 -0.21 0.61
N LEU A 39 -12.92 -0.42 1.91
CA LEU A 39 -11.82 -1.00 2.65
C LEU A 39 -11.49 -2.39 2.12
N PHE A 40 -10.24 -2.59 1.75
CA PHE A 40 -9.73 -3.87 1.31
C PHE A 40 -8.84 -4.50 2.37
N LYS A 41 -7.96 -3.71 2.99
CA LYS A 41 -7.01 -4.25 3.95
C LYS A 41 -6.48 -3.15 4.87
N LEU A 42 -6.15 -3.55 6.11
CA LEU A 42 -5.42 -2.69 7.04
C LEU A 42 -4.04 -3.27 7.23
N LEU A 43 -3.03 -2.42 7.22
CA LEU A 43 -1.64 -2.83 7.34
C LEU A 43 -0.93 -1.98 8.38
N LEU A 44 -0.24 -2.64 9.28
CA LEU A 44 0.69 -1.95 10.17
C LEU A 44 2.07 -2.05 9.57
N LEU A 45 2.68 -0.90 9.30
CA LEU A 45 4.01 -0.84 8.71
C LEU A 45 4.99 -0.33 9.76
N LEU A 46 5.98 -1.12 10.05
CA LEU A 46 7.07 -0.73 10.94
C LEU A 46 7.99 0.25 10.23
N PRO A 47 8.88 0.95 10.97
CA PRO A 47 9.79 1.90 10.33
C PRO A 47 10.55 1.25 9.19
N ASN A 48 10.52 1.91 8.04
CA ASN A 48 11.21 1.48 6.81
C ASN A 48 10.77 0.12 6.28
N GLU A 49 9.66 -0.38 6.76
CA GLU A 49 9.14 -1.66 6.29
C GLU A 49 8.49 -1.53 4.92
N VAL A 50 8.64 -2.60 4.12
CA VAL A 50 8.00 -2.72 2.81
C VAL A 50 7.09 -3.93 2.85
N LYS A 51 5.86 -3.76 2.42
CA LYS A 51 4.90 -4.88 2.31
C LYS A 51 4.35 -4.97 0.90
N GLU A 52 4.00 -6.18 0.50
CA GLU A 52 3.40 -6.46 -0.79
C GLU A 52 1.97 -6.93 -0.60
N VAL A 53 1.07 -6.42 -1.43
CA VAL A 53 -0.32 -6.84 -1.42
C VAL A 53 -0.70 -7.20 -2.84
N LYS A 54 -1.19 -8.42 -3.02
CA LYS A 54 -1.61 -8.88 -4.34
C LYS A 54 -2.94 -8.22 -4.70
N ILE A 55 -2.98 -7.60 -5.85
CA ILE A 55 -4.17 -6.91 -6.35
C ILE A 55 -4.49 -7.46 -7.74
N SER A 56 -5.76 -7.78 -7.98
CA SER A 56 -6.17 -8.18 -9.33
C SER A 56 -5.96 -7.03 -10.30
N PRO A 57 -5.45 -7.30 -11.51
CA PRO A 57 -5.13 -6.23 -12.46
C PRO A 57 -6.30 -5.29 -12.75
N GLN A 58 -7.52 -5.80 -12.73
CA GLN A 58 -8.70 -4.99 -13.01
C GLN A 58 -8.94 -3.88 -11.99
N PHE A 59 -8.31 -3.96 -10.82
CA PHE A 59 -8.52 -2.98 -9.76
C PHE A 59 -7.38 -1.99 -9.60
N THR A 60 -6.32 -2.09 -10.39
CA THR A 60 -5.13 -1.28 -10.14
C THR A 60 -5.38 0.22 -10.20
N ASN A 61 -6.34 0.66 -11.01
CA ASN A 61 -6.69 2.08 -11.12
C ASN A 61 -7.58 2.58 -9.99
N LYS A 62 -8.03 1.68 -9.13
CA LYS A 62 -9.01 2.01 -8.09
C LYS A 62 -8.43 1.90 -6.69
N VAL A 63 -7.16 1.57 -6.58
CA VAL A 63 -6.51 1.35 -5.30
C VAL A 63 -5.97 2.65 -4.75
N LYS A 64 -6.19 2.86 -3.44
CA LYS A 64 -5.59 3.98 -2.72
C LYS A 64 -5.01 3.46 -1.41
N VAL A 65 -3.93 4.07 -1.00
CA VAL A 65 -3.30 3.79 0.29
C VAL A 65 -3.35 5.06 1.11
N ILE A 66 -3.92 4.97 2.29
CA ILE A 66 -4.15 6.13 3.16
C ILE A 66 -3.54 5.83 4.52
N ASP A 67 -2.71 6.75 4.99
CA ASP A 67 -2.17 6.67 6.34
C ASP A 67 -3.23 7.16 7.31
N ILE A 68 -3.67 6.27 8.20
CA ILE A 68 -4.71 6.58 9.17
C ILE A 68 -4.18 6.60 10.60
N THR A 69 -2.87 6.67 10.77
CA THR A 69 -2.26 6.75 12.08
C THR A 69 -2.65 8.05 12.78
N GLU A 70 -2.97 7.94 14.03
CA GLU A 70 -3.27 9.12 14.82
C GLU A 70 -2.06 9.59 15.60
#